data_744f7fafe77f51d82fd6b70b0d222c8e
#
_entry.id   744f7fafe77f51d82fd6b70b0d222c8e
#
_cell.length_a   1.000
_cell.length_b   1.000
_cell.length_c   1.000
_cell.angle_alpha   90.00
_cell.angle_beta   90.00
_cell.angle_gamma   90.00
#
_symmetry.space_group_name_H-M   'P 1'
#
loop_
_entity.id
_entity.type
_entity.pdbx_description
1 polymer ?
#
loop_
_entity_poly.entity_id
_entity_poly.type
_entity_poly.pdbx_seq_one_letter_code
_entity_poly.pdbx_strand_id
1 'polypeptide(L)'
;SKNSFFGHPIGLRTLFFTELWERMSYYGMRGLLVLYMTIGVIGNPGLGWSNLEANAIYGIYAGMVYFLALPGGWLADNLLGYQKAVLYGAMIIMLGHFTLAVPLEQTFILGLAFVAIGTGLLKPNISSIVGQLYSDQDERRDSGFTVFYMSINIGSMLGFAVCGYLGERIGWHWGFGAAGIGMLFGVLQFIYFKSNLGDAGLYPNAVSYTHLTL
;
A
#
# COMPACT_ATOMS: atom_id res chain seq x y z
N SER A 1 21.80 15.90 -12.75
CA SER A 1 20.99 17.03 -12.30
C SER A 1 20.35 16.71 -10.95
N LYS A 2 20.36 17.65 -9.99
CA LYS A 2 19.80 17.46 -8.62
C LYS A 2 18.27 17.24 -8.61
N ASN A 3 17.61 17.40 -9.73
CA ASN A 3 16.14 17.36 -9.86
C ASN A 3 15.62 16.19 -10.70
N SER A 4 16.37 15.08 -10.78
CA SER A 4 15.94 13.89 -11.50
C SER A 4 16.22 12.62 -10.70
N PHE A 5 15.42 11.58 -10.93
CA PHE A 5 15.55 10.26 -10.38
C PHE A 5 15.66 9.26 -11.54
N PHE A 6 16.85 8.71 -11.76
CA PHE A 6 17.17 7.88 -12.94
C PHE A 6 16.78 8.50 -14.28
N GLY A 7 16.95 9.83 -14.45
CA GLY A 7 16.55 10.55 -15.65
C GLY A 7 15.07 10.94 -15.73
N HIS A 8 14.25 10.57 -14.74
CA HIS A 8 12.82 10.85 -14.65
C HIS A 8 12.53 12.03 -13.73
N PRO A 9 11.30 12.61 -13.75
CA PRO A 9 10.89 13.65 -12.82
C PRO A 9 11.13 13.24 -11.38
N ILE A 10 11.58 14.18 -10.54
CA ILE A 10 11.95 13.90 -9.14
C ILE A 10 10.77 13.36 -8.31
N GLY A 11 9.54 13.67 -8.67
CA GLY A 11 8.32 13.13 -8.05
C GLY A 11 8.24 11.61 -8.11
N LEU A 12 8.82 11.00 -9.15
CA LEU A 12 8.87 9.54 -9.27
C LEU A 12 9.61 8.89 -8.08
N ARG A 13 10.65 9.55 -7.53
CA ARG A 13 11.36 9.07 -6.34
C ARG A 13 10.42 8.95 -5.15
N THR A 14 9.59 9.96 -4.92
CA THR A 14 8.62 9.96 -3.82
C THR A 14 7.64 8.81 -3.96
N LEU A 15 7.10 8.58 -5.16
CA LEU A 15 6.15 7.50 -5.42
C LEU A 15 6.82 6.12 -5.38
N PHE A 16 8.04 6.00 -5.89
CA PHE A 16 8.84 4.78 -5.84
C PHE A 16 9.03 4.28 -4.40
N PHE A 17 9.47 5.15 -3.49
CA PHE A 17 9.67 4.76 -2.10
C PHE A 17 8.36 4.58 -1.34
N THR A 18 7.31 5.31 -1.66
CA THR A 18 5.97 5.07 -1.10
C THR A 18 5.46 3.68 -1.46
N GLU A 19 5.53 3.30 -2.73
CA GLU A 19 5.14 1.97 -3.20
C GLU A 19 6.05 0.88 -2.63
N LEU A 20 7.37 1.12 -2.55
CA LEU A 20 8.31 0.17 -1.99
C LEU A 20 7.95 -0.21 -0.55
N TRP A 21 7.73 0.79 0.32
CA TRP A 21 7.37 0.55 1.71
C TRP A 21 5.97 -0.05 1.86
N GLU A 22 5.03 0.39 1.03
CA GLU A 22 3.68 -0.19 1.03
C GLU A 22 3.72 -1.66 0.59
N ARG A 23 4.45 -2.00 -0.47
CA ARG A 23 4.60 -3.39 -0.93
C ARG A 23 5.39 -4.25 0.05
N MET A 24 6.42 -3.69 0.68
CA MET A 24 7.12 -4.36 1.76
C MET A 24 6.17 -4.74 2.90
N SER A 25 5.35 -3.82 3.35
CA SER A 25 4.39 -4.07 4.42
C SER A 25 3.30 -5.08 4.02
N TYR A 26 2.77 -4.93 2.82
CA TYR A 26 1.72 -5.81 2.28
C TYR A 26 2.20 -7.25 2.09
N TYR A 27 3.29 -7.46 1.37
CA TYR A 27 3.81 -8.81 1.13
C TYR A 27 4.42 -9.43 2.38
N GLY A 28 5.03 -8.63 3.26
CA GLY A 28 5.50 -9.08 4.55
C GLY A 28 4.37 -9.63 5.41
N MET A 29 3.27 -8.91 5.53
CA MET A 29 2.07 -9.34 6.23
C MET A 29 1.42 -10.55 5.54
N ARG A 30 1.25 -10.48 4.21
CA ARG A 30 0.62 -11.54 3.44
C ARG A 30 1.34 -12.90 3.57
N GLY A 31 2.67 -12.90 3.60
CA GLY A 31 3.46 -14.11 3.78
C GLY A 31 3.23 -14.80 5.12
N LEU A 32 2.87 -14.06 6.15
CA LEU A 32 2.57 -14.58 7.49
C LEU A 32 1.11 -14.98 7.69
N LEU A 33 0.21 -14.46 6.86
CA LEU A 33 -1.22 -14.41 7.14
C LEU A 33 -1.84 -15.81 7.33
N VAL A 34 -1.67 -16.70 6.34
CA VAL A 34 -2.25 -18.05 6.40
C VAL A 34 -1.56 -18.90 7.47
N LEU A 35 -0.23 -18.77 7.63
CA LEU A 35 0.51 -19.47 8.67
C LEU A 35 0.00 -19.09 10.07
N TYR A 36 -0.22 -17.82 10.30
CA TYR A 36 -0.74 -17.32 11.58
C TYR A 36 -2.18 -17.75 11.84
N MET A 37 -3.04 -17.76 10.83
CA MET A 37 -4.44 -18.20 10.98
C MET A 37 -4.54 -19.70 11.30
N THR A 38 -3.63 -20.51 10.81
CA THR A 38 -3.66 -21.97 10.98
C THR A 38 -2.87 -22.42 12.23
N ILE A 39 -2.18 -23.53 12.13
CA ILE A 39 -1.42 -24.11 13.25
C ILE A 39 -0.12 -23.37 13.57
N GLY A 40 0.30 -22.46 12.69
CA GLY A 40 1.58 -21.77 12.82
C GLY A 40 2.77 -22.65 12.47
N VAL A 41 3.89 -22.40 13.12
CA VAL A 41 5.14 -23.16 13.00
C VAL A 41 5.60 -23.69 14.36
N ILE A 42 6.54 -24.64 14.37
CA ILE A 42 7.08 -25.21 15.61
C ILE A 42 7.63 -24.09 16.51
N GLY A 43 7.14 -24.05 17.75
CA GLY A 43 7.55 -23.05 18.75
C GLY A 43 6.84 -21.69 18.62
N ASN A 44 6.00 -21.49 17.61
CA ASN A 44 5.26 -20.24 17.40
C ASN A 44 3.84 -20.56 16.88
N PRO A 45 2.90 -20.95 17.77
CA PRO A 45 1.57 -21.39 17.38
C PRO A 45 0.74 -20.24 16.78
N GLY A 46 -0.10 -20.59 15.82
CA GLY A 46 -1.06 -19.70 15.21
C GLY A 46 -2.40 -19.68 15.96
N LEU A 47 -3.45 -19.17 15.28
CA LEU A 47 -4.82 -19.12 15.82
C LEU A 47 -5.51 -20.48 15.88
N GLY A 48 -4.98 -21.48 15.18
CA GLY A 48 -5.54 -22.84 15.17
C GLY A 48 -6.80 -22.99 14.30
N TRP A 49 -7.08 -22.06 13.41
CA TRP A 49 -8.20 -22.19 12.48
C TRP A 49 -7.96 -23.31 11.47
N SER A 50 -9.03 -23.88 10.98
CA SER A 50 -8.94 -24.85 9.88
C SER A 50 -8.40 -24.20 8.61
N ASN A 51 -7.81 -25.02 7.73
CA ASN A 51 -7.36 -24.53 6.42
C ASN A 51 -8.53 -23.94 5.59
N LEU A 52 -9.74 -24.45 5.76
CA LEU A 52 -10.92 -23.95 5.08
C LEU A 52 -11.27 -22.53 5.57
N GLU A 53 -11.31 -22.32 6.87
CA GLU A 53 -11.60 -21.00 7.47
C GLU A 53 -10.51 -19.98 7.12
N ALA A 54 -9.24 -20.35 7.25
CA ALA A 54 -8.12 -19.48 6.92
C ALA A 54 -8.13 -19.07 5.45
N ASN A 55 -8.36 -20.01 4.54
CA ASN A 55 -8.45 -19.70 3.11
C ASN A 55 -9.70 -18.89 2.75
N ALA A 56 -10.83 -19.09 3.44
CA ALA A 56 -12.02 -18.28 3.26
C ALA A 56 -11.80 -16.82 3.68
N ILE A 57 -11.23 -16.60 4.84
CA ILE A 57 -10.88 -15.25 5.33
C ILE A 57 -9.84 -14.60 4.41
N TYR A 58 -8.81 -15.33 4.00
CA TYR A 58 -7.82 -14.83 3.05
C TYR A 58 -8.46 -14.43 1.71
N GLY A 59 -9.36 -15.25 1.18
CA GLY A 59 -10.07 -14.98 -0.07
C GLY A 59 -10.97 -13.75 0.03
N ILE A 60 -11.71 -13.61 1.13
CA ILE A 60 -12.54 -12.42 1.40
C ILE A 60 -11.65 -11.17 1.49
N TYR A 61 -10.57 -11.22 2.25
CA TYR A 61 -9.62 -10.12 2.40
C TYR A 61 -9.05 -9.70 1.03
N ALA A 62 -8.53 -10.67 0.25
CA ALA A 62 -7.98 -10.39 -1.07
C ALA A 62 -9.03 -9.82 -2.03
N GLY A 63 -10.23 -10.35 -2.03
CA GLY A 63 -11.36 -9.84 -2.82
C GLY A 63 -11.73 -8.41 -2.44
N MET A 64 -11.77 -8.10 -1.15
CA MET A 64 -12.08 -6.77 -0.64
C MET A 64 -11.02 -5.72 -1.02
N VAL A 65 -9.73 -6.09 -1.07
CA VAL A 65 -8.67 -5.21 -1.55
C VAL A 65 -8.95 -4.73 -2.98
N TYR A 66 -9.36 -5.63 -3.88
CA TYR A 66 -9.71 -5.27 -5.25
C TYR A 66 -11.04 -4.52 -5.33
N PHE A 67 -12.06 -4.96 -4.60
CA PHE A 67 -13.36 -4.32 -4.59
C PHE A 67 -13.28 -2.88 -4.11
N LEU A 68 -12.55 -2.62 -3.03
CA LEU A 68 -12.40 -1.29 -2.43
C LEU A 68 -11.56 -0.33 -3.28
N ALA A 69 -10.83 -0.83 -4.28
CA ALA A 69 -10.14 0.02 -5.24
C ALA A 69 -11.11 0.88 -6.06
N LEU A 70 -12.33 0.41 -6.32
CA LEU A 70 -13.35 1.15 -7.06
C LEU A 70 -13.82 2.40 -6.28
N PRO A 71 -14.36 2.28 -5.05
CA PRO A 71 -14.71 3.46 -4.27
C PRO A 71 -13.49 4.31 -3.88
N GLY A 72 -12.31 3.70 -3.70
CA GLY A 72 -11.07 4.42 -3.42
C GLY A 72 -10.64 5.33 -4.57
N GLY A 73 -10.73 4.86 -5.81
CA GLY A 73 -10.52 5.67 -7.00
C GLY A 73 -11.56 6.79 -7.14
N TRP A 74 -12.83 6.46 -6.94
CA TRP A 74 -13.91 7.44 -7.01
C TRP A 74 -13.74 8.56 -5.97
N LEU A 75 -13.36 8.23 -4.74
CA LEU A 75 -13.11 9.23 -3.68
C LEU A 75 -11.97 10.19 -4.06
N ALA A 76 -10.91 9.65 -4.64
CA ALA A 76 -9.79 10.47 -5.08
C ALA A 76 -10.17 11.38 -6.26
N ASP A 77 -10.89 10.83 -7.24
CA ASP A 77 -11.30 11.56 -8.45
C ASP A 77 -12.23 12.72 -8.14
N ASN A 78 -13.14 12.56 -7.18
CA ASN A 78 -14.24 13.50 -6.97
C ASN A 78 -14.09 14.38 -5.70
N LEU A 79 -13.38 13.91 -4.67
CA LEU A 79 -13.39 14.58 -3.37
C LEU A 79 -11.99 14.92 -2.83
N LEU A 80 -11.03 14.01 -2.90
CA LEU A 80 -9.78 14.15 -2.16
C LEU A 80 -8.62 14.67 -3.00
N GLY A 81 -8.56 14.29 -4.28
CA GLY A 81 -7.34 14.29 -5.07
C GLY A 81 -6.43 13.10 -4.73
N TYR A 82 -5.58 12.72 -5.66
CA TYR A 82 -4.76 11.50 -5.53
C TYR A 82 -3.72 11.60 -4.42
N GLN A 83 -3.09 12.77 -4.21
CA GLN A 83 -2.08 12.93 -3.14
C GLN A 83 -2.67 12.68 -1.76
N LYS A 84 -3.85 13.22 -1.46
CA LYS A 84 -4.52 12.98 -0.17
C LYS A 84 -5.01 11.55 -0.04
N ALA A 85 -5.55 10.97 -1.12
CA ALA A 85 -5.98 9.59 -1.12
C ALA A 85 -4.83 8.62 -0.83
N VAL A 86 -3.66 8.83 -1.44
CA VAL A 86 -2.45 8.05 -1.17
C VAL A 86 -2.00 8.21 0.27
N LEU A 87 -1.94 9.44 0.80
CA LEU A 87 -1.51 9.69 2.18
C LEU A 87 -2.46 9.04 3.19
N TYR A 88 -3.77 9.24 3.04
CA TYR A 88 -4.76 8.66 3.95
C TYR A 88 -4.78 7.13 3.84
N GLY A 89 -4.68 6.60 2.62
CA GLY A 89 -4.54 5.16 2.41
C GLY A 89 -3.32 4.59 3.12
N ALA A 90 -2.16 5.24 2.99
CA ALA A 90 -0.93 4.85 3.67
C ALA A 90 -1.06 4.87 5.20
N MET A 91 -1.70 5.89 5.76
CA MET A 91 -1.94 6.00 7.21
C MET A 91 -2.88 4.91 7.71
N ILE A 92 -3.94 4.59 6.96
CA ILE A 92 -4.89 3.53 7.31
C ILE A 92 -4.21 2.15 7.24
N ILE A 93 -3.38 1.90 6.22
CA ILE A 93 -2.58 0.67 6.12
C ILE A 93 -1.64 0.54 7.32
N MET A 94 -0.92 1.59 7.67
CA MET A 94 -0.04 1.63 8.83
C MET A 94 -0.80 1.28 10.11
N LEU A 95 -1.94 1.90 10.34
CA LEU A 95 -2.81 1.60 11.48
C LEU A 95 -3.25 0.12 11.47
N GLY A 96 -3.60 -0.41 10.29
CA GLY A 96 -3.96 -1.82 10.14
C GLY A 96 -2.84 -2.77 10.53
N HIS A 97 -1.62 -2.52 10.11
CA HIS A 97 -0.47 -3.36 10.48
C HIS A 97 -0.16 -3.29 11.98
N PHE A 98 -0.22 -2.13 12.60
CA PHE A 98 -0.05 -2.01 14.04
C PHE A 98 -1.20 -2.68 14.82
N THR A 99 -2.41 -2.64 14.28
CA THR A 99 -3.56 -3.39 14.85
C THR A 99 -3.33 -4.89 14.79
N LEU A 100 -2.78 -5.41 13.69
CA LEU A 100 -2.36 -6.82 13.56
C LEU A 100 -1.24 -7.21 14.53
N ALA A 101 -0.39 -6.26 14.90
CA ALA A 101 0.67 -6.49 15.87
C ALA A 101 0.17 -6.67 17.31
N VAL A 102 -1.08 -6.31 17.61
CA VAL A 102 -1.71 -6.56 18.91
C VAL A 102 -2.13 -8.04 19.01
N PRO A 103 -1.70 -8.80 20.03
CA PRO A 103 -1.91 -10.24 20.11
C PRO A 103 -3.32 -10.63 20.59
N LEU A 104 -4.35 -10.16 19.89
CA LEU A 104 -5.75 -10.46 20.18
C LEU A 104 -6.46 -10.86 18.88
N GLU A 105 -7.32 -11.88 18.93
CA GLU A 105 -8.06 -12.35 17.76
C GLU A 105 -8.99 -11.27 17.18
N GLN A 106 -9.64 -10.50 18.05
CA GLN A 106 -10.55 -9.42 17.63
C GLN A 106 -9.81 -8.33 16.83
N THR A 107 -8.58 -7.99 17.22
CA THR A 107 -7.78 -6.98 16.51
C THR A 107 -7.25 -7.50 15.18
N PHE A 108 -7.15 -8.80 15.01
CA PHE A 108 -6.69 -9.41 13.76
C PHE A 108 -7.64 -9.09 12.58
N ILE A 109 -8.94 -9.37 12.74
CA ILE A 109 -9.93 -9.08 11.69
C ILE A 109 -10.03 -7.57 11.43
N LEU A 110 -10.03 -6.76 12.49
CA LEU A 110 -10.05 -5.30 12.37
C LEU A 110 -8.81 -4.78 11.60
N GLY A 111 -7.63 -5.32 11.91
CA GLY A 111 -6.39 -4.98 11.21
C GLY A 111 -6.45 -5.31 9.72
N LEU A 112 -6.97 -6.48 9.36
CA LEU A 112 -7.19 -6.87 7.96
C LEU A 112 -8.15 -5.91 7.24
N ALA A 113 -9.23 -5.49 7.91
CA ALA A 113 -10.18 -4.53 7.35
C ALA A 113 -9.49 -3.18 7.07
N PHE A 114 -8.69 -2.67 8.00
CA PHE A 114 -7.94 -1.42 7.79
C PHE A 114 -6.95 -1.55 6.64
N VAL A 115 -6.20 -2.64 6.55
CA VAL A 115 -5.26 -2.85 5.44
C VAL A 115 -6.00 -2.90 4.11
N ALA A 116 -7.14 -3.59 4.03
CA ALA A 116 -7.95 -3.65 2.81
C ALA A 116 -8.48 -2.27 2.39
N ILE A 117 -9.03 -1.50 3.32
CA ILE A 117 -9.56 -0.15 3.06
C ILE A 117 -8.43 0.78 2.61
N GLY A 118 -7.32 0.80 3.34
CA GLY A 118 -6.18 1.65 3.01
C GLY A 118 -5.55 1.31 1.66
N THR A 119 -5.40 0.03 1.35
CA THR A 119 -4.88 -0.43 0.06
C THR A 119 -5.81 -0.06 -1.09
N GLY A 120 -7.12 -0.20 -0.91
CA GLY A 120 -8.13 0.23 -1.88
C GLY A 120 -8.06 1.73 -2.17
N LEU A 121 -7.72 2.54 -1.16
CA LEU A 121 -7.57 3.99 -1.32
C LEU A 121 -6.21 4.38 -1.91
N LEU A 122 -5.12 3.67 -1.58
CA LEU A 122 -3.77 4.00 -2.04
C LEU A 122 -3.49 3.48 -3.45
N LYS A 123 -3.72 2.19 -3.67
CA LYS A 123 -3.22 1.45 -4.84
C LYS A 123 -3.65 2.02 -6.20
N PRO A 124 -4.93 2.31 -6.47
CA PRO A 124 -5.33 2.87 -7.76
C PRO A 124 -4.80 4.29 -7.95
N ASN A 125 -4.67 5.05 -6.87
CA ASN A 125 -4.40 6.48 -6.92
C ASN A 125 -2.90 6.80 -7.06
N ILE A 126 -2.01 5.98 -6.51
CA ILE A 126 -0.57 6.20 -6.66
C ILE A 126 -0.12 6.04 -8.11
N SER A 127 -0.66 5.06 -8.83
CA SER A 127 -0.38 4.87 -10.27
C SER A 127 -0.87 6.04 -11.12
N SER A 128 -2.00 6.65 -10.74
CA SER A 128 -2.54 7.85 -11.40
C SER A 128 -1.59 9.04 -11.25
N ILE A 129 -0.98 9.22 -10.07
CA ILE A 129 0.02 10.28 -9.88
C ILE A 129 1.26 10.03 -10.75
N VAL A 130 1.73 8.78 -10.86
CA VAL A 130 2.86 8.44 -11.76
C VAL A 130 2.56 8.90 -13.17
N GLY A 131 1.35 8.61 -13.68
CA GLY A 131 0.94 9.05 -15.02
C GLY A 131 0.94 10.57 -15.19
N GLN A 132 0.56 11.31 -14.15
CA GLN A 132 0.50 12.79 -14.18
C GLN A 132 1.87 13.48 -14.06
N LEU A 133 2.94 12.75 -13.73
CA LEU A 133 4.30 13.30 -13.74
C LEU A 133 4.84 13.53 -15.15
N TYR A 134 4.21 12.96 -16.16
CA TYR A 134 4.62 13.03 -17.56
C TYR A 134 3.54 13.69 -18.40
N SER A 135 3.96 14.50 -19.40
CA SER A 135 3.03 14.96 -20.44
C SER A 135 2.64 13.77 -21.35
N ASP A 136 1.52 13.91 -22.05
CA ASP A 136 1.02 12.84 -22.95
C ASP A 136 1.99 12.47 -24.08
N GLN A 137 2.93 13.35 -24.41
CA GLN A 137 3.95 13.17 -25.45
C GLN A 137 5.33 12.82 -24.89
N ASP A 138 5.47 12.64 -23.58
CA ASP A 138 6.78 12.32 -22.97
C ASP A 138 7.11 10.84 -23.18
N GLU A 139 8.06 10.57 -24.07
CA GLU A 139 8.54 9.21 -24.40
C GLU A 139 9.06 8.44 -23.18
N ARG A 140 9.41 9.13 -22.09
CA ARG A 140 9.92 8.50 -20.85
C ARG A 140 8.80 7.94 -19.98
N ARG A 141 7.53 8.18 -20.29
CA ARG A 141 6.39 7.77 -19.46
C ARG A 141 6.39 6.27 -19.20
N ASP A 142 6.54 5.45 -20.23
CA ASP A 142 6.51 3.99 -20.10
C ASP A 142 7.72 3.47 -19.30
N SER A 143 8.90 4.02 -19.53
CA SER A 143 10.07 3.68 -18.72
C SER A 143 9.97 4.17 -17.28
N GLY A 144 9.27 5.29 -17.04
CA GLY A 144 8.93 5.77 -15.70
C GLY A 144 8.03 4.80 -14.93
N PHE A 145 7.01 4.25 -15.57
CA PHE A 145 6.21 3.17 -14.98
C PHE A 145 7.04 1.92 -14.71
N THR A 146 7.97 1.57 -15.60
CA THR A 146 8.88 0.44 -15.37
C THR A 146 9.72 0.64 -14.12
N VAL A 147 10.31 1.83 -13.93
CA VAL A 147 11.06 2.18 -12.72
C VAL A 147 10.15 2.10 -11.49
N PHE A 148 8.93 2.64 -11.59
CA PHE A 148 7.95 2.56 -10.50
C PHE A 148 7.62 1.10 -10.12
N TYR A 149 7.38 0.22 -11.10
CA TYR A 149 7.08 -1.19 -10.84
C TYR A 149 8.25 -1.98 -10.27
N MET A 150 9.50 -1.56 -10.49
CA MET A 150 10.66 -2.16 -9.82
C MET A 150 10.55 -2.05 -8.29
N SER A 151 9.94 -0.99 -7.77
CA SER A 151 9.72 -0.81 -6.33
C SER A 151 8.86 -1.92 -5.72
N ILE A 152 7.91 -2.45 -6.47
CA ILE A 152 7.04 -3.57 -6.03
C ILE A 152 7.87 -4.81 -5.75
N ASN A 153 8.78 -5.16 -6.66
CA ASN A 153 9.64 -6.34 -6.53
C ASN A 153 10.63 -6.19 -5.38
N ILE A 154 11.26 -5.02 -5.27
CA ILE A 154 12.20 -4.73 -4.18
C ILE A 154 11.45 -4.76 -2.82
N GLY A 155 10.30 -4.11 -2.75
CA GLY A 155 9.47 -4.07 -1.55
C GLY A 155 9.01 -5.47 -1.14
N SER A 156 8.53 -6.29 -2.07
CA SER A 156 8.08 -7.66 -1.78
C SER A 156 9.22 -8.54 -1.24
N MET A 157 10.40 -8.45 -1.85
CA MET A 157 11.57 -9.19 -1.38
C MET A 157 11.98 -8.79 0.05
N LEU A 158 12.00 -7.49 0.35
CA LEU A 158 12.28 -7.00 1.70
C LEU A 158 11.20 -7.45 2.69
N GLY A 159 9.94 -7.43 2.29
CA GLY A 159 8.81 -7.86 3.13
C GLY A 159 8.92 -9.33 3.52
N PHE A 160 9.12 -10.21 2.56
CA PHE A 160 9.31 -11.65 2.84
C PHE A 160 10.54 -11.91 3.71
N ALA A 161 11.65 -11.22 3.45
CA ALA A 161 12.88 -11.43 4.22
C ALA A 161 12.75 -10.92 5.67
N VAL A 162 12.30 -9.68 5.86
CA VAL A 162 12.27 -9.04 7.20
C VAL A 162 11.06 -9.51 8.00
N CYS A 163 9.84 -9.35 7.47
CA CYS A 163 8.64 -9.72 8.21
C CYS A 163 8.51 -11.24 8.35
N GLY A 164 8.90 -12.01 7.33
CA GLY A 164 8.91 -13.47 7.38
C GLY A 164 9.84 -13.97 8.46
N TYR A 165 11.09 -13.52 8.49
CA TYR A 165 12.04 -13.91 9.53
C TYR A 165 11.54 -13.54 10.93
N LEU A 166 11.13 -12.30 11.14
CA LEU A 166 10.65 -11.85 12.46
C LEU A 166 9.38 -12.60 12.89
N GLY A 167 8.44 -12.78 11.98
CA GLY A 167 7.16 -13.43 12.26
C GLY A 167 7.32 -14.91 12.59
N GLU A 168 8.08 -15.65 11.80
CA GLU A 168 8.21 -17.10 11.96
C GLU A 168 9.21 -17.50 13.06
N ARG A 169 10.28 -16.72 13.25
CA ARG A 169 11.38 -17.08 14.15
C ARG A 169 11.31 -16.43 15.52
N ILE A 170 10.71 -15.23 15.62
CA ILE A 170 10.66 -14.46 16.87
C ILE A 170 9.23 -14.43 17.41
N GLY A 171 8.25 -14.14 16.55
CA GLY A 171 6.84 -14.12 16.89
C GLY A 171 6.02 -13.37 15.87
N TRP A 172 4.80 -13.84 15.62
CA TRP A 172 3.89 -13.29 14.57
C TRP A 172 3.70 -11.79 14.68
N HIS A 173 3.56 -11.30 15.90
CA HIS A 173 3.30 -9.86 16.14
C HIS A 173 4.52 -8.99 15.87
N TRP A 174 5.72 -9.52 15.97
CA TRP A 174 6.94 -8.83 15.52
C TRP A 174 6.99 -8.69 14.00
N GLY A 175 6.57 -9.72 13.28
CA GLY A 175 6.47 -9.67 11.82
C GLY A 175 5.43 -8.64 11.36
N PHE A 176 4.24 -8.64 11.94
CA PHE A 176 3.19 -7.65 11.65
C PHE A 176 3.61 -6.23 12.07
N GLY A 177 4.26 -6.09 13.22
CA GLY A 177 4.80 -4.82 13.68
C GLY A 177 5.88 -4.26 12.76
N ALA A 178 6.77 -5.11 12.23
CA ALA A 178 7.78 -4.71 11.25
C ALA A 178 7.13 -4.20 9.96
N ALA A 179 6.04 -4.80 9.51
CA ALA A 179 5.25 -4.27 8.39
C ALA A 179 4.70 -2.88 8.70
N GLY A 180 4.19 -2.65 9.91
CA GLY A 180 3.72 -1.35 10.37
C GLY A 180 4.82 -0.29 10.38
N ILE A 181 6.02 -0.64 10.84
CA ILE A 181 7.19 0.25 10.84
C ILE A 181 7.63 0.58 9.41
N GLY A 182 7.64 -0.41 8.52
CA GLY A 182 7.92 -0.17 7.10
C GLY A 182 6.91 0.82 6.50
N MET A 183 5.63 0.66 6.80
CA MET A 183 4.61 1.60 6.33
C MET A 183 4.75 2.99 6.97
N LEU A 184 5.19 3.08 8.23
CA LEU A 184 5.53 4.36 8.88
C LEU A 184 6.61 5.10 8.10
N PHE A 185 7.69 4.41 7.67
CA PHE A 185 8.69 5.02 6.81
C PHE A 185 8.11 5.50 5.49
N GLY A 186 7.19 4.74 4.90
CA GLY A 186 6.46 5.15 3.69
C GLY A 186 5.67 6.44 3.90
N VAL A 187 4.91 6.54 5.00
CA VAL A 187 4.13 7.73 5.36
C VAL A 187 5.03 8.94 5.58
N LEU A 188 6.08 8.79 6.39
CA LEU A 188 6.99 9.89 6.72
C LEU A 188 7.73 10.42 5.49
N GLN A 189 8.26 9.53 4.65
CA GLN A 189 8.93 9.95 3.43
C GLN A 189 7.97 10.61 2.45
N PHE A 190 6.72 10.14 2.34
CA PHE A 190 5.71 10.77 1.49
C PHE A 190 5.42 12.20 1.97
N ILE A 191 5.16 12.40 3.25
CA ILE A 191 4.89 13.72 3.83
C ILE A 191 6.06 14.66 3.59
N TYR A 192 7.30 14.20 3.82
CA TYR A 192 8.49 15.01 3.70
C TYR A 192 8.79 15.39 2.24
N PHE A 193 8.59 14.47 1.30
CA PHE A 193 8.96 14.64 -0.11
C PHE A 193 7.78 14.90 -1.06
N LYS A 194 6.55 15.04 -0.56
CA LYS A 194 5.37 15.29 -1.42
C LYS A 194 5.49 16.55 -2.28
N SER A 195 6.27 17.54 -1.86
CA SER A 195 6.56 18.74 -2.65
C SER A 195 7.20 18.42 -4.02
N ASN A 196 7.89 17.30 -4.13
CA ASN A 196 8.46 16.83 -5.41
C ASN A 196 7.40 16.47 -6.44
N LEU A 197 6.16 16.23 -6.01
CA LEU A 197 5.04 15.89 -6.90
C LEU A 197 4.46 17.13 -7.61
N GLY A 198 4.71 18.33 -7.07
CA GLY A 198 4.09 19.55 -7.58
C GLY A 198 2.57 19.45 -7.58
N ASP A 199 1.96 19.78 -8.71
CA ASP A 199 0.49 19.74 -8.89
C ASP A 199 -0.03 18.33 -9.27
N ALA A 200 0.85 17.36 -9.54
CA ALA A 200 0.45 16.01 -9.90
C ALA A 200 -0.37 15.36 -8.78
N GLY A 201 -1.63 15.07 -9.06
CA GLY A 201 -2.57 14.47 -8.12
C GLY A 201 -3.03 15.36 -6.97
N LEU A 202 -2.77 16.68 -7.05
CA LEU A 202 -3.09 17.59 -5.94
C LEU A 202 -4.59 17.87 -5.82
N TYR A 203 -5.28 18.01 -6.94
CA TYR A 203 -6.71 18.36 -7.00
C TYR A 203 -7.54 17.18 -7.51
N PRO A 204 -8.81 17.05 -7.06
CA PRO A 204 -9.76 16.17 -7.71
C PRO A 204 -9.90 16.53 -9.20
N ASN A 205 -10.20 15.53 -10.02
CA ASN A 205 -10.52 15.80 -11.41
C ASN A 205 -11.75 16.71 -11.45
N ALA A 206 -11.60 17.93 -11.98
CA ALA A 206 -12.74 18.78 -12.22
C ALA A 206 -13.60 18.10 -13.29
N VAL A 207 -14.70 17.49 -12.89
CA VAL A 207 -15.76 17.14 -13.84
C VAL A 207 -16.21 18.46 -14.43
N SER A 208 -15.87 18.69 -15.69
CA SER A 208 -16.31 19.86 -16.41
C SER A 208 -17.84 19.76 -16.58
N TYR A 209 -18.58 20.38 -15.65
CA TYR A 209 -20.03 20.55 -15.75
C TYR A 209 -20.44 21.55 -16.85
N THR A 210 -19.53 21.90 -17.77
CA THR A 210 -19.77 22.86 -18.85
C THR A 210 -20.68 22.33 -19.95
N HIS A 211 -21.21 21.12 -19.85
CA HIS A 211 -22.14 20.58 -20.88
C HIS A 211 -23.59 20.37 -20.40
N LEU A 212 -23.99 20.95 -19.25
CA LEU A 212 -25.39 20.88 -18.78
C LEU A 212 -26.08 22.26 -18.73
N THR A 213 -25.59 23.24 -19.50
CA THR A 213 -26.33 24.48 -19.74
C THR A 213 -26.62 24.58 -21.24
N LEU A 214 -27.64 23.87 -21.70
CA LEU A 214 -28.49 24.17 -22.84
C LEU A 214 -29.93 23.93 -22.45
#